data_4fd142ced29f6040402fde9f662b49de
#
_entry.id   4fd142ced29f6040402fde9f662b49de
#
_cell.length_a   1.000
_cell.length_b   1.000
_cell.length_c   1.000
_cell.angle_alpha   90.00
_cell.angle_beta   90.00
_cell.angle_gamma   90.00
#
_symmetry.space_group_name_H-M   'P 1'
#
loop_
_entity.id
_entity.type
_entity.pdbx_description
1 polymer ?
#
loop_
_entity_poly.entity_id
_entity_poly.type
_entity_poly.pdbx_seq_one_letter_code
_entity_poly.pdbx_strand_id
1 'polypeptide(L)'
;MIPELRIEDYNYPLPDERIAKYPLSERDSSKLLRYENGKVSEYVFRDIPGLLPDNAIMVFNDTKVVPARLHFVRPTGARIEIFCLQPVKPEEYNLSFASVESCTWKCVIGNAKKWKGDVLSLYNPQEDEAVTALNMRAELVSREGETGIVRFSWDGGHPFSRVLEICGTIPIPPYLNRETEALDVERYQTLYAKIRGSVAAPTAGLHFTEKVLEEIKAKGIDMETVCLHVGAGTFLPVKDSEVSKHSMHREPFVVSLDFLKDILESGKKIIAVGTTSVRTLESLYYAGVNCIEKGHPEDVEQWAPYTREYEPTTREAIAALVKYLEDNSLTELKVGTRIIIVPGFKFRLVDVLVTNFHQPESTLILLVSAFVGGDWRTIYDYALSHDFRFLSYGDSSLLFRNC
;
A
#
# COMPACT_ATOMS: atom_id res chain seq x y z
N MET A 1 23.38 5.31 -11.74
CA MET A 1 23.19 4.27 -12.80
C MET A 1 22.08 3.34 -12.35
N ILE A 2 21.11 3.00 -13.21
CA ILE A 2 20.02 2.06 -12.88
C ILE A 2 20.62 0.69 -12.64
N PRO A 3 20.34 0.02 -11.51
CA PRO A 3 20.88 -1.30 -11.21
C PRO A 3 20.42 -2.37 -12.20
N GLU A 4 21.33 -3.21 -12.66
CA GLU A 4 21.01 -4.37 -13.50
C GLU A 4 20.68 -5.56 -12.58
N LEU A 5 19.38 -5.81 -12.38
CA LEU A 5 18.88 -6.87 -11.50
C LEU A 5 17.95 -7.78 -12.25
N ARG A 6 18.06 -9.09 -11.98
CA ARG A 6 17.11 -10.10 -12.45
C ARG A 6 16.16 -10.45 -11.34
N ILE A 7 14.87 -10.43 -11.64
CA ILE A 7 13.85 -10.74 -10.62
C ILE A 7 13.97 -12.18 -10.11
N GLU A 8 14.42 -13.09 -10.94
CA GLU A 8 14.64 -14.51 -10.63
C GLU A 8 15.64 -14.72 -9.46
N ASP A 9 16.58 -13.78 -9.26
CA ASP A 9 17.55 -13.83 -8.15
C ASP A 9 16.85 -13.62 -6.79
N TYR A 10 15.60 -13.15 -6.80
CA TYR A 10 14.75 -12.90 -5.63
C TYR A 10 13.63 -13.93 -5.51
N ASN A 11 13.86 -15.10 -6.12
CA ASN A 11 12.98 -16.26 -5.97
C ASN A 11 13.35 -17.08 -4.73
N TYR A 12 12.33 -17.66 -4.11
CA TYR A 12 12.47 -18.63 -3.02
C TYR A 12 11.25 -19.58 -3.03
N PRO A 13 11.37 -20.82 -2.52
CA PRO A 13 10.24 -21.73 -2.47
C PRO A 13 9.25 -21.28 -1.40
N LEU A 14 8.05 -20.85 -1.81
CA LEU A 14 6.93 -20.54 -0.92
C LEU A 14 5.84 -21.59 -1.07
N PRO A 15 5.78 -22.58 -0.19
CA PRO A 15 4.71 -23.58 -0.20
C PRO A 15 3.34 -22.97 0.14
N ASP A 16 2.25 -23.44 -0.49
CA ASP A 16 0.90 -22.92 -0.25
C ASP A 16 0.44 -23.03 1.22
N GLU A 17 0.89 -24.04 1.93
CA GLU A 17 0.63 -24.22 3.36
C GLU A 17 1.27 -23.18 4.27
N ARG A 18 2.27 -22.45 3.76
CA ARG A 18 2.89 -21.31 4.47
C ARG A 18 2.12 -20.02 4.27
N ILE A 19 1.24 -19.95 3.28
CA ILE A 19 0.41 -18.76 3.03
C ILE A 19 -0.74 -18.74 4.00
N ALA A 20 -0.77 -17.76 4.90
CA ALA A 20 -1.86 -17.58 5.85
C ALA A 20 -3.13 -17.11 5.15
N LYS A 21 -4.07 -18.02 4.93
CA LYS A 21 -5.36 -17.74 4.27
C LYS A 21 -6.33 -16.99 5.18
N TYR A 22 -6.15 -17.08 6.50
CA TYR A 22 -6.97 -16.44 7.53
C TYR A 22 -6.12 -15.76 8.61
N PRO A 23 -6.63 -14.66 9.20
CA PRO A 23 -5.96 -14.05 10.34
C PRO A 23 -6.05 -14.95 11.58
N LEU A 24 -5.11 -14.77 12.52
CA LEU A 24 -5.24 -15.33 13.87
C LEU A 24 -6.41 -14.69 14.61
N SER A 25 -6.95 -15.36 15.62
CA SER A 25 -8.01 -14.80 16.48
C SER A 25 -7.58 -13.47 17.10
N GLU A 26 -6.38 -13.46 17.70
CA GLU A 26 -5.74 -12.25 18.21
C GLU A 26 -4.67 -11.76 17.25
N ARG A 27 -4.75 -10.48 16.84
CA ARG A 27 -3.84 -9.88 15.84
C ARG A 27 -2.39 -9.91 16.29
N ASP A 28 -2.13 -9.64 17.57
CA ASP A 28 -0.81 -9.50 18.15
C ASP A 28 -0.18 -10.83 18.62
N SER A 29 -0.86 -11.96 18.39
CA SER A 29 -0.33 -13.30 18.67
C SER A 29 0.48 -13.90 17.52
N SER A 30 0.63 -13.17 16.39
CA SER A 30 1.50 -13.58 15.29
C SER A 30 2.97 -13.60 15.74
N LYS A 31 3.77 -14.45 15.08
CA LYS A 31 5.23 -14.43 15.27
C LYS A 31 5.82 -13.12 14.77
N LEU A 32 6.93 -12.71 15.39
CA LEU A 32 7.73 -11.57 15.01
C LEU A 32 9.19 -11.99 14.86
N LEU A 33 9.71 -11.93 13.65
CA LEU A 33 11.14 -12.10 13.38
C LEU A 33 11.86 -10.78 13.56
N ARG A 34 12.84 -10.69 14.46
CA ARG A 34 13.72 -9.52 14.56
C ARG A 34 15.05 -9.81 13.86
N TYR A 35 15.43 -8.91 12.96
CA TYR A 35 16.72 -8.93 12.28
C TYR A 35 17.49 -7.64 12.60
N GLU A 36 18.72 -7.80 13.10
CA GLU A 36 19.62 -6.69 13.40
C GLU A 36 21.07 -7.16 13.29
N ASN A 37 21.89 -6.45 12.54
CA ASN A 37 23.34 -6.70 12.40
C ASN A 37 23.67 -8.17 12.05
N GLY A 38 22.97 -8.77 11.09
CA GLY A 38 23.18 -10.15 10.66
C GLY A 38 22.59 -11.22 11.59
N LYS A 39 21.91 -10.83 12.67
CA LYS A 39 21.34 -11.76 13.66
C LYS A 39 19.83 -11.82 13.54
N VAL A 40 19.30 -13.05 13.50
CA VAL A 40 17.86 -13.32 13.54
C VAL A 40 17.49 -13.79 14.95
N SER A 41 16.35 -13.30 15.45
CA SER A 41 15.72 -13.77 16.69
C SER A 41 14.20 -13.77 16.55
N GLU A 42 13.54 -14.62 17.33
CA GLU A 42 12.09 -14.84 17.25
C GLU A 42 11.39 -14.35 18.52
N TYR A 43 10.25 -13.69 18.31
CA TYR A 43 9.37 -13.13 19.34
C TYR A 43 7.91 -13.33 18.93
N VAL A 44 6.99 -12.86 19.77
CA VAL A 44 5.58 -12.69 19.41
C VAL A 44 5.33 -11.21 19.17
N PHE A 45 4.42 -10.85 18.27
CA PHE A 45 4.22 -9.45 17.87
C PHE A 45 3.90 -8.53 19.07
N ARG A 46 3.18 -9.02 20.07
CA ARG A 46 2.89 -8.26 21.29
C ARG A 46 4.13 -7.80 22.07
N ASP A 47 5.29 -8.38 21.82
CA ASP A 47 6.55 -8.02 22.45
C ASP A 47 7.22 -6.81 21.78
N ILE A 48 6.68 -6.35 20.63
CA ILE A 48 7.30 -5.31 19.80
C ILE A 48 7.60 -4.02 20.58
N PRO A 49 6.76 -3.53 21.55
CA PRO A 49 7.09 -2.32 22.28
C PRO A 49 8.44 -2.37 22.99
N GLY A 50 8.81 -3.56 23.53
CA GLY A 50 10.10 -3.79 24.17
C GLY A 50 11.30 -3.86 23.22
N LEU A 51 11.06 -4.06 21.92
CA LEU A 51 12.10 -4.29 20.91
C LEU A 51 12.39 -3.03 20.07
N LEU A 52 11.50 -2.05 20.08
CA LEU A 52 11.67 -0.79 19.34
C LEU A 52 12.76 0.08 19.97
N PRO A 53 13.49 0.88 19.16
CA PRO A 53 14.46 1.83 19.67
C PRO A 53 13.78 2.94 20.47
N ASP A 54 14.46 3.47 21.46
CA ASP A 54 14.05 4.68 22.15
C ASP A 54 14.22 5.91 21.23
N ASN A 55 13.55 7.02 21.57
CA ASN A 55 13.60 8.27 20.82
C ASN A 55 13.30 8.07 19.33
N ALA A 56 12.09 7.58 19.03
CA ALA A 56 11.67 7.27 17.67
C ALA A 56 10.29 7.87 17.34
N ILE A 57 10.03 7.95 16.03
CA ILE A 57 8.70 8.22 15.46
C ILE A 57 8.29 6.98 14.68
N MET A 58 7.14 6.41 15.01
CA MET A 58 6.56 5.30 14.27
C MET A 58 5.51 5.81 13.28
N VAL A 59 5.69 5.50 12.01
CA VAL A 59 4.89 6.05 10.90
C VAL A 59 4.03 4.97 10.28
N PHE A 60 2.73 5.22 10.27
CA PHE A 60 1.71 4.32 9.74
C PHE A 60 1.09 4.86 8.45
N ASN A 61 0.64 3.97 7.57
CA ASN A 61 -0.22 4.35 6.47
C ASN A 61 -1.69 4.21 6.91
N ASP A 62 -2.41 5.32 7.04
CA ASP A 62 -3.79 5.34 7.58
C ASP A 62 -4.88 5.18 6.53
N THR A 63 -4.53 4.71 5.34
CA THR A 63 -5.52 4.44 4.31
C THR A 63 -6.49 3.34 4.71
N LYS A 64 -7.77 3.56 4.40
CA LYS A 64 -8.86 2.61 4.59
C LYS A 64 -9.17 1.88 3.29
N VAL A 65 -9.22 0.54 3.34
CA VAL A 65 -9.64 -0.26 2.19
C VAL A 65 -11.12 -0.02 1.91
N VAL A 66 -11.42 0.26 0.65
CA VAL A 66 -12.80 0.40 0.18
C VAL A 66 -13.27 -0.90 -0.49
N PRO A 67 -14.58 -1.24 -0.44
CA PRO A 67 -15.12 -2.42 -1.11
C PRO A 67 -15.15 -2.21 -2.63
N ALA A 68 -13.98 -2.13 -3.23
CA ALA A 68 -13.76 -1.71 -4.62
C ALA A 68 -14.00 -2.81 -5.66
N ARG A 69 -14.42 -4.00 -5.24
CA ARG A 69 -14.76 -5.12 -6.12
C ARG A 69 -16.26 -5.20 -6.30
N LEU A 70 -16.72 -5.03 -7.54
CA LEU A 70 -18.12 -4.98 -7.92
C LEU A 70 -18.46 -6.12 -8.87
N HIS A 71 -19.65 -6.70 -8.73
CA HIS A 71 -20.15 -7.76 -9.57
C HIS A 71 -21.30 -7.26 -10.43
N PHE A 72 -21.18 -7.44 -11.74
CA PHE A 72 -22.19 -7.04 -12.71
C PHE A 72 -22.65 -8.24 -13.54
N VAL A 73 -23.77 -8.06 -14.21
CA VAL A 73 -24.36 -9.04 -15.11
C VAL A 73 -24.68 -8.39 -16.45
N ARG A 74 -24.39 -9.10 -17.53
CA ARG A 74 -24.78 -8.74 -18.88
C ARG A 74 -26.27 -9.05 -19.12
N PRO A 75 -26.92 -8.42 -20.10
CA PRO A 75 -28.28 -8.81 -20.52
C PRO A 75 -28.40 -10.31 -20.89
N THR A 76 -27.27 -10.94 -21.26
CA THR A 76 -27.20 -12.36 -21.58
C THR A 76 -26.99 -13.28 -20.36
N GLY A 77 -26.94 -12.74 -19.15
CA GLY A 77 -26.74 -13.48 -17.91
C GLY A 77 -25.26 -13.74 -17.55
N ALA A 78 -24.29 -13.37 -18.39
CA ALA A 78 -22.87 -13.58 -18.07
C ALA A 78 -22.39 -12.61 -16.98
N ARG A 79 -21.71 -13.15 -15.96
CA ARG A 79 -21.16 -12.36 -14.84
C ARG A 79 -19.83 -11.74 -15.24
N ILE A 80 -19.67 -10.47 -14.89
CA ILE A 80 -18.46 -9.66 -15.06
C ILE A 80 -18.06 -9.08 -13.69
N GLU A 81 -16.84 -9.33 -13.27
CA GLU A 81 -16.26 -8.69 -12.09
C GLU A 81 -15.54 -7.42 -12.53
N ILE A 82 -15.73 -6.33 -11.81
CA ILE A 82 -15.04 -5.06 -12.05
C ILE A 82 -14.38 -4.63 -10.77
N PHE A 83 -13.05 -4.53 -10.81
CA PHE A 83 -12.25 -4.10 -9.68
C PHE A 83 -11.69 -2.71 -9.93
N CYS A 84 -12.15 -1.71 -9.15
CA CYS A 84 -11.73 -0.31 -9.25
C CYS A 84 -10.28 -0.16 -8.79
N LEU A 85 -9.41 0.46 -9.62
CA LEU A 85 -7.99 0.67 -9.33
C LEU A 85 -7.71 2.10 -8.94
N GLN A 86 -8.07 3.03 -9.84
CA GLN A 86 -7.84 4.46 -9.65
C GLN A 86 -8.91 5.28 -10.35
N PRO A 87 -9.27 6.46 -9.80
CA PRO A 87 -10.21 7.35 -10.46
C PRO A 87 -9.62 7.98 -11.72
N VAL A 88 -10.48 8.24 -12.71
CA VAL A 88 -10.15 8.91 -13.96
C VAL A 88 -10.93 10.20 -14.12
N LYS A 89 -12.23 10.19 -13.71
CA LYS A 89 -13.07 11.40 -13.77
C LYS A 89 -14.15 11.33 -12.68
N PRO A 90 -14.09 12.23 -11.67
CA PRO A 90 -12.95 13.10 -11.33
C PRO A 90 -11.67 12.32 -11.06
N GLU A 91 -10.49 12.92 -11.29
CA GLU A 91 -9.20 12.23 -11.10
C GLU A 91 -8.82 12.13 -9.61
N GLU A 92 -9.22 13.10 -8.80
CA GLU A 92 -8.96 13.10 -7.36
C GLU A 92 -9.85 12.08 -6.63
N TYR A 93 -9.26 11.27 -5.76
CA TYR A 93 -9.96 10.24 -4.99
C TYR A 93 -11.14 10.80 -4.19
N ASN A 94 -10.93 11.90 -3.45
CA ASN A 94 -11.97 12.52 -2.63
C ASN A 94 -13.16 13.01 -3.47
N LEU A 95 -12.89 13.64 -4.60
CA LEU A 95 -13.93 14.12 -5.51
C LEU A 95 -14.66 12.96 -6.18
N SER A 96 -13.91 11.91 -6.58
CA SER A 96 -14.51 10.73 -7.20
C SER A 96 -15.40 9.97 -6.22
N PHE A 97 -14.97 9.79 -4.96
CA PHE A 97 -15.78 9.17 -3.91
C PHE A 97 -16.99 10.01 -3.49
N ALA A 98 -16.93 11.34 -3.62
CA ALA A 98 -18.03 12.25 -3.35
C ALA A 98 -19.03 12.39 -4.52
N SER A 99 -18.74 11.86 -5.70
CA SER A 99 -19.63 11.89 -6.86
C SER A 99 -20.96 11.20 -6.53
N VAL A 100 -22.08 11.80 -6.93
CA VAL A 100 -23.43 11.35 -6.51
C VAL A 100 -24.30 10.75 -7.64
N GLU A 101 -23.84 10.81 -8.88
CA GLU A 101 -24.58 10.30 -10.06
C GLU A 101 -23.72 9.40 -10.94
N SER A 102 -22.47 9.78 -11.15
CA SER A 102 -21.56 9.01 -11.99
C SER A 102 -20.09 9.33 -11.72
N CYS A 103 -19.22 8.37 -11.97
CA CYS A 103 -17.77 8.55 -11.98
C CYS A 103 -17.13 7.57 -12.96
N THR A 104 -15.86 7.82 -13.30
CA THR A 104 -15.12 6.96 -14.24
C THR A 104 -13.84 6.50 -13.58
N TRP A 105 -13.59 5.20 -13.63
CA TRP A 105 -12.44 4.58 -13.01
C TRP A 105 -11.66 3.69 -13.99
N LYS A 106 -10.36 3.60 -13.81
CA LYS A 106 -9.55 2.53 -14.36
C LYS A 106 -9.77 1.29 -13.50
N CYS A 107 -10.09 0.16 -14.16
CA CYS A 107 -10.49 -1.06 -13.49
C CYS A 107 -9.77 -2.29 -14.09
N VAL A 108 -9.57 -3.32 -13.27
CA VAL A 108 -9.36 -4.70 -13.79
C VAL A 108 -10.72 -5.32 -14.05
N ILE A 109 -10.84 -6.03 -15.15
CA ILE A 109 -12.11 -6.63 -15.58
C ILE A 109 -11.94 -8.15 -15.62
N GLY A 110 -12.56 -8.83 -14.64
CA GLY A 110 -12.67 -10.28 -14.62
C GLY A 110 -13.60 -10.76 -15.71
N ASN A 111 -13.29 -11.90 -16.31
CA ASN A 111 -14.03 -12.41 -17.48
C ASN A 111 -14.13 -11.40 -18.65
N ALA A 112 -13.14 -10.54 -18.78
CA ALA A 112 -13.10 -9.44 -19.73
C ALA A 112 -13.48 -9.84 -21.17
N LYS A 113 -13.10 -11.04 -21.63
CA LYS A 113 -13.45 -11.58 -22.96
C LYS A 113 -14.95 -11.74 -23.17
N LYS A 114 -15.73 -11.88 -22.09
CA LYS A 114 -17.18 -12.01 -22.13
C LYS A 114 -17.89 -10.68 -22.27
N TRP A 115 -17.28 -9.55 -21.91
CA TRP A 115 -17.88 -8.22 -22.04
C TRP A 115 -17.69 -7.69 -23.46
N LYS A 116 -18.79 -7.45 -24.16
CA LYS A 116 -18.80 -7.02 -25.57
C LYS A 116 -19.11 -5.55 -25.78
N GLY A 117 -19.10 -4.75 -24.67
CA GLY A 117 -19.38 -3.31 -24.70
C GLY A 117 -20.84 -2.96 -24.41
N ASP A 118 -21.69 -3.93 -24.12
CA ASP A 118 -23.04 -3.71 -23.63
C ASP A 118 -23.02 -3.08 -22.23
N VAL A 119 -24.06 -2.33 -21.89
CA VAL A 119 -24.25 -1.77 -20.55
C VAL A 119 -24.52 -2.93 -19.59
N LEU A 120 -23.78 -2.97 -18.49
CA LEU A 120 -23.96 -3.97 -17.45
C LEU A 120 -24.86 -3.43 -16.35
N SER A 121 -25.68 -4.31 -15.75
CA SER A 121 -26.44 -4.04 -14.54
C SER A 121 -25.76 -4.67 -13.34
N LEU A 122 -25.90 -4.05 -12.17
CA LEU A 122 -25.36 -4.59 -10.91
C LEU A 122 -25.94 -5.97 -10.63
N TYR A 123 -25.12 -6.91 -10.21
CA TYR A 123 -25.53 -8.26 -9.86
C TYR A 123 -26.10 -8.27 -8.43
N ASN A 124 -27.38 -8.57 -8.28
CA ASN A 124 -28.11 -8.61 -7.01
C ASN A 124 -28.89 -9.93 -6.88
N PRO A 125 -28.26 -11.05 -6.56
CA PRO A 125 -28.90 -12.36 -6.51
C PRO A 125 -29.84 -12.56 -5.32
N GLN A 126 -29.73 -11.71 -4.29
CA GLN A 126 -30.54 -11.76 -3.06
C GLN A 126 -31.72 -10.79 -3.12
N GLU A 127 -31.86 -10.06 -4.22
CA GLU A 127 -32.90 -9.05 -4.42
C GLU A 127 -32.95 -8.00 -3.29
N ASP A 128 -31.76 -7.65 -2.73
CA ASP A 128 -31.62 -6.63 -1.71
C ASP A 128 -32.18 -5.30 -2.22
N GLU A 129 -33.12 -4.72 -1.48
CA GLU A 129 -33.84 -3.51 -1.86
C GLU A 129 -32.89 -2.30 -1.99
N ALA A 130 -31.90 -2.17 -1.08
CA ALA A 130 -30.93 -1.08 -1.13
C ALA A 130 -30.03 -1.16 -2.37
N VAL A 131 -29.63 -2.37 -2.74
CA VAL A 131 -28.84 -2.63 -3.95
C VAL A 131 -29.69 -2.37 -5.20
N THR A 132 -30.95 -2.80 -5.19
CA THR A 132 -31.88 -2.60 -6.31
C THR A 132 -32.17 -1.11 -6.53
N ALA A 133 -32.36 -0.35 -5.45
CA ALA A 133 -32.63 1.10 -5.51
C ALA A 133 -31.49 1.91 -6.14
N LEU A 134 -30.25 1.41 -6.11
CA LEU A 134 -29.13 2.07 -6.76
C LEU A 134 -29.23 2.04 -8.30
N ASN A 135 -29.92 1.08 -8.90
CA ASN A 135 -30.00 0.89 -10.35
C ASN A 135 -28.62 1.09 -11.03
N MET A 136 -27.58 0.59 -10.38
CA MET A 136 -26.20 0.86 -10.78
C MET A 136 -25.86 0.18 -12.10
N ARG A 137 -25.19 0.91 -12.98
CA ARG A 137 -24.77 0.48 -14.31
C ARG A 137 -23.29 0.69 -14.52
N ALA A 138 -22.69 -0.12 -15.37
CA ALA A 138 -21.32 0.02 -15.80
C ALA A 138 -21.22 0.03 -17.34
N GLU A 139 -20.49 1.00 -17.88
CA GLU A 139 -20.23 1.19 -19.30
C GLU A 139 -18.72 1.15 -19.55
N LEU A 140 -18.31 0.40 -20.56
CA LEU A 140 -16.91 0.32 -20.99
C LEU A 140 -16.59 1.49 -21.91
N VAL A 141 -15.75 2.42 -21.42
CA VAL A 141 -15.29 3.58 -22.20
C VAL A 141 -14.13 3.22 -23.11
N SER A 142 -13.14 2.48 -22.58
CA SER A 142 -12.01 1.97 -23.35
C SER A 142 -11.44 0.73 -22.67
N ARG A 143 -10.65 -0.06 -23.43
CA ARG A 143 -10.07 -1.30 -22.92
C ARG A 143 -8.65 -1.51 -23.40
N GLU A 144 -7.82 -2.00 -22.50
CA GLU A 144 -6.45 -2.41 -22.77
C GLU A 144 -6.17 -3.74 -22.05
N GLY A 145 -6.23 -4.84 -22.79
CA GLY A 145 -6.08 -6.18 -22.23
C GLY A 145 -7.16 -6.53 -21.18
N GLU A 146 -6.74 -6.80 -19.95
CA GLU A 146 -7.60 -7.09 -18.80
C GLU A 146 -7.99 -5.83 -18.03
N THR A 147 -7.41 -4.69 -18.34
CA THR A 147 -7.78 -3.40 -17.76
C THR A 147 -8.71 -2.64 -18.69
N GLY A 148 -9.49 -1.71 -18.15
CA GLY A 148 -10.36 -0.84 -18.91
C GLY A 148 -10.74 0.41 -18.12
N ILE A 149 -11.17 1.42 -18.84
CA ILE A 149 -11.82 2.62 -18.29
C ILE A 149 -13.31 2.34 -18.25
N VAL A 150 -13.88 2.34 -17.06
CA VAL A 150 -15.29 2.03 -16.83
C VAL A 150 -15.98 3.25 -16.24
N ARG A 151 -17.10 3.64 -16.84
CA ARG A 151 -18.01 4.64 -16.28
C ARG A 151 -19.08 3.92 -15.48
N PHE A 152 -19.20 4.33 -14.21
CA PHE A 152 -20.30 3.92 -13.34
C PHE A 152 -21.34 5.02 -13.29
N SER A 153 -22.62 4.62 -13.25
CA SER A 153 -23.75 5.51 -12.97
C SER A 153 -24.73 4.82 -12.04
N TRP A 154 -25.41 5.58 -11.20
CA TRP A 154 -26.37 5.07 -10.22
C TRP A 154 -27.42 6.11 -9.86
N ASP A 155 -28.52 5.63 -9.29
CA ASP A 155 -29.62 6.45 -8.78
C ASP A 155 -29.50 6.66 -7.25
N GLY A 156 -30.37 7.50 -6.69
CA GLY A 156 -30.50 7.68 -5.25
C GLY A 156 -29.60 8.76 -4.62
N GLY A 157 -28.76 9.45 -5.41
CA GLY A 157 -27.96 10.59 -4.94
C GLY A 157 -26.94 10.27 -3.86
N HIS A 158 -26.59 9.00 -3.68
CA HIS A 158 -25.56 8.57 -2.73
C HIS A 158 -24.14 8.86 -3.26
N PRO A 159 -23.21 9.31 -2.41
CA PRO A 159 -21.80 9.38 -2.78
C PRO A 159 -21.27 8.01 -3.24
N PHE A 160 -20.37 7.97 -4.23
CA PHE A 160 -19.81 6.71 -4.74
C PHE A 160 -19.18 5.85 -3.64
N SER A 161 -18.56 6.46 -2.64
CA SER A 161 -18.05 5.73 -1.47
C SER A 161 -19.16 4.95 -0.75
N ARG A 162 -20.39 5.52 -0.65
CA ARG A 162 -21.53 4.84 -0.05
C ARG A 162 -22.11 3.76 -0.96
N VAL A 163 -22.11 3.99 -2.26
CA VAL A 163 -22.50 2.98 -3.27
C VAL A 163 -21.61 1.74 -3.14
N LEU A 164 -20.28 1.94 -3.04
CA LEU A 164 -19.34 0.85 -2.83
C LEU A 164 -19.61 0.08 -1.53
N GLU A 165 -19.97 0.77 -0.45
CA GLU A 165 -20.34 0.13 0.83
C GLU A 165 -21.60 -0.74 0.72
N ILE A 166 -22.56 -0.34 -0.10
CA ILE A 166 -23.83 -1.06 -0.27
C ILE A 166 -23.63 -2.30 -1.14
N CYS A 167 -22.88 -2.22 -2.22
CA CYS A 167 -22.87 -3.26 -3.25
C CYS A 167 -21.48 -3.86 -3.55
N GLY A 168 -20.42 -3.28 -3.01
CA GLY A 168 -19.06 -3.75 -3.24
C GLY A 168 -18.61 -4.80 -2.21
N THR A 169 -17.55 -5.50 -2.56
CA THR A 169 -16.87 -6.44 -1.68
C THR A 169 -15.42 -6.00 -1.44
N ILE A 170 -14.90 -6.26 -0.25
CA ILE A 170 -13.49 -5.98 0.08
C ILE A 170 -12.59 -6.82 -0.82
N PRO A 171 -11.66 -6.20 -1.55
CA PRO A 171 -10.73 -6.92 -2.39
C PRO A 171 -9.63 -7.55 -1.56
N ILE A 172 -9.72 -8.84 -1.29
CA ILE A 172 -8.60 -9.60 -0.71
C ILE A 172 -7.61 -10.02 -1.79
N PRO A 173 -6.32 -10.18 -1.46
CA PRO A 173 -5.30 -10.56 -2.43
C PRO A 173 -5.57 -11.92 -3.10
N PRO A 174 -5.27 -12.06 -4.41
CA PRO A 174 -5.54 -13.30 -5.16
C PRO A 174 -4.83 -14.55 -4.60
N TYR A 175 -3.65 -14.39 -3.99
CA TYR A 175 -2.89 -15.50 -3.43
C TYR A 175 -3.53 -16.16 -2.21
N LEU A 176 -4.55 -15.53 -1.60
CA LEU A 176 -5.34 -16.16 -0.55
C LEU A 176 -6.20 -17.31 -1.09
N ASN A 177 -6.43 -17.33 -2.42
CA ASN A 177 -7.11 -18.39 -3.15
C ASN A 177 -8.46 -18.82 -2.51
N ARG A 178 -9.23 -17.84 -2.09
CA ARG A 178 -10.58 -17.98 -1.53
C ARG A 178 -11.42 -16.75 -1.84
N GLU A 179 -12.72 -16.87 -1.70
CA GLU A 179 -13.64 -15.74 -1.76
C GLU A 179 -13.53 -14.85 -0.51
N THR A 180 -13.98 -13.60 -0.65
CA THR A 180 -14.09 -12.65 0.46
C THR A 180 -15.22 -13.07 1.38
N GLU A 181 -14.96 -13.11 2.68
CA GLU A 181 -15.92 -13.45 3.72
C GLU A 181 -16.26 -12.23 4.58
N ALA A 182 -17.36 -12.30 5.35
CA ALA A 182 -17.76 -11.21 6.25
C ALA A 182 -16.64 -10.80 7.24
N LEU A 183 -15.84 -11.77 7.67
CA LEU A 183 -14.67 -11.54 8.52
C LEU A 183 -13.66 -10.57 7.91
N ASP A 184 -13.48 -10.58 6.58
CA ASP A 184 -12.49 -9.74 5.92
C ASP A 184 -12.85 -8.25 5.98
N VAL A 185 -14.13 -7.92 6.06
CA VAL A 185 -14.59 -6.52 6.16
C VAL A 185 -13.96 -5.82 7.38
N GLU A 186 -13.83 -6.54 8.49
CA GLU A 186 -13.22 -6.02 9.72
C GLU A 186 -11.71 -6.34 9.79
N ARG A 187 -11.34 -7.59 9.44
CA ARG A 187 -9.99 -8.09 9.69
C ARG A 187 -8.97 -7.65 8.65
N TYR A 188 -9.39 -7.31 7.42
CA TYR A 188 -8.52 -6.74 6.37
C TYR A 188 -8.47 -5.21 6.44
N GLN A 189 -8.51 -4.65 7.67
CA GLN A 189 -8.39 -3.23 8.00
C GLN A 189 -7.46 -3.05 9.20
N THR A 190 -6.69 -1.96 9.20
CA THR A 190 -5.90 -1.56 10.36
C THR A 190 -6.78 -0.78 11.36
N LEU A 191 -6.40 -0.78 12.64
CA LEU A 191 -7.15 -0.06 13.69
C LEU A 191 -7.13 1.46 13.49
N TYR A 192 -6.09 1.96 12.83
CA TYR A 192 -5.88 3.39 12.59
C TYR A 192 -6.32 3.85 11.18
N ALA A 193 -6.97 2.99 10.40
CA ALA A 193 -7.47 3.33 9.07
C ALA A 193 -8.54 4.43 9.12
N LYS A 194 -8.29 5.59 8.50
CA LYS A 194 -9.17 6.76 8.50
C LYS A 194 -9.57 7.20 7.10
N ILE A 195 -8.60 7.32 6.20
CA ILE A 195 -8.78 7.94 4.88
C ILE A 195 -9.16 6.87 3.86
N ARG A 196 -10.38 6.96 3.31
CA ARG A 196 -10.87 6.04 2.26
C ARG A 196 -10.11 6.30 0.96
N GLY A 197 -9.72 5.24 0.25
CA GLY A 197 -9.10 5.40 -1.06
C GLY A 197 -8.08 4.35 -1.45
N SER A 198 -7.83 3.36 -0.60
CA SER A 198 -6.94 2.25 -0.93
C SER A 198 -7.74 1.02 -1.34
N VAL A 199 -7.21 0.26 -2.28
CA VAL A 199 -7.75 -1.05 -2.68
C VAL A 199 -6.99 -2.20 -2.03
N ALA A 200 -5.85 -1.92 -1.39
CA ALA A 200 -5.08 -2.88 -0.61
C ALA A 200 -4.83 -2.36 0.81
N ALA A 201 -4.93 -3.23 1.79
CA ALA A 201 -4.60 -2.88 3.18
C ALA A 201 -3.08 -2.73 3.36
N PRO A 202 -2.61 -1.79 4.20
CA PRO A 202 -1.24 -1.78 4.67
C PRO A 202 -1.04 -2.92 5.69
N THR A 203 -0.80 -4.14 5.17
CA THR A 203 -0.94 -5.41 5.89
C THR A 203 -0.04 -5.56 7.10
N ALA A 204 1.12 -4.88 7.13
CA ALA A 204 1.97 -4.82 8.32
C ALA A 204 1.27 -4.19 9.54
N GLY A 205 0.26 -3.36 9.30
CA GLY A 205 -0.56 -2.74 10.35
C GLY A 205 -1.62 -3.66 10.94
N LEU A 206 -1.89 -4.81 10.32
CA LEU A 206 -2.94 -5.72 10.78
C LEU A 206 -2.61 -6.42 12.11
N HIS A 207 -1.34 -6.43 12.51
CA HIS A 207 -0.87 -7.06 13.75
C HIS A 207 -1.10 -6.20 15.00
N PHE A 208 -1.25 -4.89 14.83
CA PHE A 208 -1.40 -3.97 15.96
C PHE A 208 -2.76 -4.14 16.64
N THR A 209 -2.74 -4.11 17.97
CA THR A 209 -3.90 -3.99 18.84
C THR A 209 -3.86 -2.66 19.59
N GLU A 210 -5.00 -2.21 20.13
CA GLU A 210 -5.04 -1.00 20.96
C GLU A 210 -4.01 -1.06 22.09
N LYS A 211 -3.92 -2.21 22.76
CA LYS A 211 -2.95 -2.46 23.83
C LYS A 211 -1.51 -2.25 23.37
N VAL A 212 -1.11 -2.82 22.24
CA VAL A 212 0.26 -2.66 21.69
C VAL A 212 0.54 -1.19 21.36
N LEU A 213 -0.43 -0.47 20.77
CA LEU A 213 -0.29 0.96 20.46
C LEU A 213 -0.17 1.80 21.74
N GLU A 214 -0.94 1.50 22.79
CA GLU A 214 -0.84 2.17 24.10
C GLU A 214 0.52 1.94 24.75
N GLU A 215 1.06 0.72 24.72
CA GLU A 215 2.37 0.39 25.25
C GLU A 215 3.50 1.11 24.49
N ILE A 216 3.40 1.21 23.15
CA ILE A 216 4.35 1.99 22.32
C ILE A 216 4.31 3.47 22.72
N LYS A 217 3.11 4.03 22.88
CA LYS A 217 2.92 5.42 23.31
C LYS A 217 3.46 5.63 24.72
N ALA A 218 3.22 4.70 25.64
CA ALA A 218 3.74 4.77 27.02
C ALA A 218 5.26 4.73 27.08
N LYS A 219 5.93 4.10 26.09
CA LYS A 219 7.38 4.13 25.92
C LYS A 219 7.92 5.49 25.44
N GLY A 220 7.05 6.44 25.05
CA GLY A 220 7.43 7.76 24.55
C GLY A 220 7.80 7.76 23.07
N ILE A 221 7.35 6.78 22.30
CA ILE A 221 7.48 6.76 20.84
C ILE A 221 6.31 7.55 20.26
N ASP A 222 6.61 8.56 19.45
CA ASP A 222 5.58 9.31 18.74
C ASP A 222 4.98 8.45 17.63
N MET A 223 3.69 8.67 17.38
CA MET A 223 2.96 7.95 16.34
C MET A 223 2.41 8.95 15.34
N GLU A 224 2.88 8.83 14.09
CA GLU A 224 2.49 9.69 12.99
C GLU A 224 1.85 8.89 11.85
N THR A 225 1.08 9.57 11.02
CA THR A 225 0.43 8.94 9.88
C THR A 225 0.78 9.61 8.56
N VAL A 226 0.89 8.78 7.54
CA VAL A 226 0.95 9.19 6.14
C VAL A 226 -0.21 8.53 5.40
N CYS A 227 -0.64 9.13 4.31
CA CYS A 227 -1.66 8.53 3.46
C CYS A 227 -1.05 8.21 2.10
N LEU A 228 -0.88 6.93 1.77
CA LEU A 228 -0.55 6.46 0.42
C LEU A 228 -1.71 5.62 -0.10
N HIS A 229 -2.32 6.05 -1.19
CA HIS A 229 -3.37 5.28 -1.85
C HIS A 229 -2.78 4.15 -2.66
N VAL A 230 -2.83 2.94 -2.10
CA VAL A 230 -2.26 1.74 -2.71
C VAL A 230 -3.18 1.23 -3.81
N GLY A 231 -2.66 1.16 -5.02
CA GLY A 231 -3.33 0.54 -6.16
C GLY A 231 -3.21 -1.00 -6.15
N ALA A 232 -4.07 -1.67 -6.93
CA ALA A 232 -4.03 -3.14 -7.04
C ALA A 232 -2.75 -3.70 -7.71
N GLY A 233 -1.91 -2.82 -8.25
CA GLY A 233 -0.60 -3.22 -8.82
C GLY A 233 0.31 -3.95 -7.85
N THR A 234 0.17 -3.69 -6.53
CA THR A 234 0.93 -4.39 -5.48
C THR A 234 0.62 -5.89 -5.37
N PHE A 235 -0.48 -6.36 -5.95
CA PHE A 235 -0.81 -7.79 -5.97
C PHE A 235 -0.28 -8.53 -7.19
N LEU A 236 0.30 -7.80 -8.15
CA LEU A 236 0.80 -8.38 -9.39
C LEU A 236 2.29 -8.70 -9.26
N PRO A 237 2.73 -9.91 -9.63
CA PRO A 237 4.16 -10.22 -9.69
C PRO A 237 4.82 -9.39 -10.80
N VAL A 238 6.13 -9.20 -10.68
CA VAL A 238 6.95 -8.62 -11.75
C VAL A 238 6.97 -9.62 -12.91
N LYS A 239 6.52 -9.19 -14.09
CA LYS A 239 6.43 -10.05 -15.28
C LYS A 239 7.72 -10.07 -16.09
N ASP A 240 8.51 -9.02 -15.98
CA ASP A 240 9.75 -8.85 -16.72
C ASP A 240 10.91 -9.51 -15.98
N SER A 241 11.76 -10.25 -16.66
CA SER A 241 12.96 -10.87 -16.08
C SER A 241 13.96 -9.81 -15.59
N GLU A 242 14.02 -8.67 -16.27
CA GLU A 242 14.85 -7.53 -15.90
C GLU A 242 14.03 -6.51 -15.12
N VAL A 243 14.42 -6.22 -13.88
CA VAL A 243 13.73 -5.26 -13.01
C VAL A 243 13.66 -3.85 -13.63
N SER A 244 14.67 -3.48 -14.43
CA SER A 244 14.72 -2.19 -15.12
C SER A 244 13.57 -1.95 -16.11
N LYS A 245 12.97 -3.03 -16.63
CA LYS A 245 11.83 -2.97 -17.58
C LYS A 245 10.47 -2.90 -16.88
N HIS A 246 10.42 -3.24 -15.59
CA HIS A 246 9.18 -3.15 -14.82
C HIS A 246 8.74 -1.71 -14.62
N SER A 247 7.46 -1.42 -14.84
CA SER A 247 6.88 -0.09 -14.67
C SER A 247 6.04 -0.02 -13.39
N MET A 248 6.43 0.83 -12.47
CA MET A 248 5.67 1.12 -11.25
C MET A 248 4.49 2.05 -11.56
N HIS A 249 3.34 1.74 -10.98
CA HIS A 249 2.19 2.64 -11.03
C HIS A 249 2.44 3.88 -10.16
N ARG A 250 1.85 5.01 -10.60
CA ARG A 250 1.80 6.23 -9.81
C ARG A 250 0.86 6.01 -8.62
N GLU A 251 1.34 6.26 -7.43
CA GLU A 251 0.54 6.23 -6.20
C GLU A 251 0.59 7.62 -5.55
N PRO A 252 -0.57 8.31 -5.41
CA PRO A 252 -0.62 9.58 -4.73
C PRO A 252 -0.45 9.39 -3.23
N PHE A 253 0.30 10.31 -2.60
CA PHE A 253 0.45 10.34 -1.15
C PHE A 253 0.24 11.73 -0.58
N VAL A 254 -0.15 11.77 0.68
CA VAL A 254 -0.39 12.98 1.45
C VAL A 254 0.38 12.91 2.75
N VAL A 255 1.06 14.02 3.10
CA VAL A 255 1.81 14.15 4.35
C VAL A 255 1.56 15.54 4.93
N SER A 256 1.29 15.65 6.24
CA SER A 256 1.04 16.92 6.91
C SER A 256 2.30 17.77 7.05
N LEU A 257 2.13 19.10 7.07
CA LEU A 257 3.20 20.05 7.35
C LEU A 257 3.79 19.83 8.74
N ASP A 258 2.95 19.53 9.73
CA ASP A 258 3.39 19.31 11.11
C ASP A 258 4.34 18.12 11.19
N PHE A 259 4.00 17.00 10.54
CA PHE A 259 4.89 15.83 10.50
C PHE A 259 6.22 16.11 9.77
N LEU A 260 6.21 16.92 8.69
CA LEU A 260 7.46 17.33 8.03
C LEU A 260 8.35 18.17 8.96
N LYS A 261 7.76 19.03 9.80
CA LYS A 261 8.47 19.78 10.83
C LYS A 261 9.04 18.86 11.90
N ASP A 262 8.28 17.87 12.35
CA ASP A 262 8.75 16.89 13.32
C ASP A 262 9.96 16.09 12.80
N ILE A 263 9.92 15.66 11.54
CA ILE A 263 11.09 15.01 10.89
C ILE A 263 12.30 15.94 10.90
N LEU A 264 12.09 17.22 10.57
CA LEU A 264 13.16 18.20 10.43
C LEU A 264 13.85 18.53 11.76
N GLU A 265 13.09 18.59 12.85
CA GLU A 265 13.51 19.14 14.14
C GLU A 265 13.88 18.08 15.18
N SER A 266 13.21 16.92 15.15
CA SER A 266 13.30 15.96 16.27
C SER A 266 14.61 15.18 16.35
N GLY A 267 15.27 14.91 15.22
CA GLY A 267 16.43 14.00 15.15
C GLY A 267 16.15 12.58 15.62
N LYS A 268 14.87 12.18 15.66
CA LYS A 268 14.41 10.86 16.09
C LYS A 268 14.63 9.81 15.00
N LYS A 269 14.78 8.56 15.41
CA LYS A 269 14.76 7.42 14.49
C LYS A 269 13.37 7.25 13.89
N ILE A 270 13.30 6.92 12.61
CA ILE A 270 12.03 6.71 11.92
C ILE A 270 11.78 5.22 11.73
N ILE A 271 10.66 4.76 12.30
CA ILE A 271 10.17 3.38 12.19
C ILE A 271 9.00 3.38 11.19
N ALA A 272 9.19 2.77 10.04
CA ALA A 272 8.12 2.63 9.05
C ALA A 272 7.32 1.35 9.28
N VAL A 273 5.99 1.47 9.33
CA VAL A 273 5.10 0.31 9.38
C VAL A 273 4.56 0.03 7.98
N GLY A 274 5.09 -1.02 7.36
CA GLY A 274 4.80 -1.45 6.00
C GLY A 274 5.66 -0.80 4.93
N THR A 275 5.79 -1.50 3.82
CA THR A 275 6.54 -1.04 2.64
C THR A 275 5.93 0.22 2.00
N THR A 276 4.63 0.44 2.17
CA THR A 276 3.92 1.65 1.75
C THR A 276 4.41 2.89 2.51
N SER A 277 4.60 2.79 3.83
CA SER A 277 5.16 3.88 4.64
C SER A 277 6.62 4.15 4.26
N VAL A 278 7.43 3.11 4.00
CA VAL A 278 8.80 3.28 3.48
C VAL A 278 8.81 4.05 2.18
N ARG A 279 7.98 3.65 1.21
CA ARG A 279 7.92 4.30 -0.10
C ARG A 279 7.49 5.76 0.00
N THR A 280 6.55 6.08 0.87
CA THR A 280 6.14 7.46 1.14
C THR A 280 7.27 8.26 1.74
N LEU A 281 7.85 7.79 2.83
CA LEU A 281 8.92 8.48 3.56
C LEU A 281 10.14 8.74 2.67
N GLU A 282 10.62 7.71 1.97
CA GLU A 282 11.76 7.88 1.08
C GLU A 282 11.44 8.78 -0.13
N SER A 283 10.18 8.82 -0.58
CA SER A 283 9.74 9.76 -1.63
C SER A 283 9.76 11.21 -1.17
N LEU A 284 9.62 11.51 0.13
CA LEU A 284 9.72 12.88 0.65
C LEU A 284 11.07 13.50 0.34
N TYR A 285 12.16 12.74 0.48
CA TYR A 285 13.48 13.22 0.14
C TYR A 285 13.54 13.68 -1.33
N TYR A 286 13.08 12.85 -2.27
CA TYR A 286 13.13 13.18 -3.70
C TYR A 286 12.14 14.27 -4.11
N ALA A 287 10.98 14.37 -3.47
CA ALA A 287 10.07 15.50 -3.63
C ALA A 287 10.71 16.82 -3.14
N GLY A 288 11.48 16.75 -2.05
CA GLY A 288 12.26 17.87 -1.53
C GLY A 288 13.39 18.29 -2.49
N VAL A 289 14.08 17.33 -3.11
CA VAL A 289 15.07 17.59 -4.15
C VAL A 289 14.43 18.28 -5.34
N ASN A 290 13.25 17.81 -5.80
CA ASN A 290 12.47 18.49 -6.86
C ASN A 290 12.16 19.94 -6.46
N CYS A 291 11.76 20.14 -5.19
CA CYS A 291 11.45 21.48 -4.68
C CYS A 291 12.68 22.41 -4.71
N ILE A 292 13.88 21.92 -4.38
CA ILE A 292 15.13 22.69 -4.46
C ILE A 292 15.46 23.03 -5.92
N GLU A 293 15.36 22.06 -6.83
CA GLU A 293 15.77 22.23 -8.23
C GLU A 293 14.78 23.07 -9.05
N LYS A 294 13.46 22.95 -8.78
CA LYS A 294 12.38 23.48 -9.61
C LYS A 294 11.54 24.57 -8.94
N GLY A 295 11.71 24.79 -7.64
CA GLY A 295 10.93 25.71 -6.83
C GLY A 295 9.57 25.18 -6.35
N HIS A 296 9.20 23.96 -6.71
CA HIS A 296 7.97 23.29 -6.27
C HIS A 296 8.15 21.76 -6.22
N PRO A 297 7.42 21.04 -5.33
CA PRO A 297 7.44 19.60 -5.32
C PRO A 297 6.73 19.03 -6.54
N GLU A 298 7.25 17.94 -7.07
CA GLU A 298 6.65 17.18 -8.18
C GLU A 298 6.60 15.70 -7.83
N ASP A 299 5.90 14.93 -8.65
CA ASP A 299 5.87 13.47 -8.56
C ASP A 299 7.29 12.89 -8.59
N VAL A 300 7.49 11.84 -7.78
CA VAL A 300 8.77 11.15 -7.72
C VAL A 300 8.81 10.07 -8.79
N GLU A 301 9.73 10.22 -9.73
CA GLU A 301 9.92 9.26 -10.81
C GLU A 301 10.56 7.96 -10.31
N GLN A 302 10.25 6.86 -11.01
CA GLN A 302 10.63 5.49 -10.60
C GLN A 302 12.12 5.33 -10.29
N TRP A 303 12.97 5.86 -11.17
CA TRP A 303 14.41 5.70 -11.12
C TRP A 303 15.15 6.93 -10.59
N ALA A 304 14.44 7.94 -10.09
CA ALA A 304 15.04 9.14 -9.51
C ALA A 304 16.15 8.82 -8.48
N PRO A 305 16.03 7.78 -7.60
CA PRO A 305 17.08 7.46 -6.64
C PRO A 305 18.42 7.03 -7.24
N TYR A 306 18.42 6.59 -8.51
CA TYR A 306 19.59 5.96 -9.13
C TYR A 306 20.19 6.79 -10.27
N THR A 307 19.50 7.85 -10.69
CA THR A 307 19.89 8.67 -11.86
C THR A 307 20.25 10.10 -11.54
N ARG A 308 19.95 10.57 -10.32
CA ARG A 308 20.28 11.94 -9.90
C ARG A 308 21.74 12.07 -9.54
N GLU A 309 22.32 13.21 -9.95
CA GLU A 309 23.69 13.60 -9.64
C GLU A 309 23.74 14.51 -8.39
N TYR A 310 22.72 15.39 -8.22
CA TYR A 310 22.61 16.28 -7.08
C TYR A 310 21.93 15.56 -5.91
N GLU A 311 22.65 15.44 -4.80
CA GLU A 311 22.19 14.79 -3.56
C GLU A 311 22.36 15.76 -2.37
N PRO A 312 21.37 16.66 -2.10
CA PRO A 312 21.39 17.48 -0.88
C PRO A 312 21.24 16.59 0.36
N THR A 313 21.53 17.16 1.52
CA THR A 313 21.25 16.44 2.77
C THR A 313 19.75 16.21 2.95
N THR A 314 19.38 15.18 3.72
CA THR A 314 17.97 14.92 4.06
C THR A 314 17.30 16.14 4.68
N ARG A 315 18.06 16.85 5.56
CA ARG A 315 17.59 18.08 6.22
C ARG A 315 17.27 19.19 5.21
N GLU A 316 18.12 19.43 4.23
CA GLU A 316 17.89 20.44 3.17
C GLU A 316 16.66 20.11 2.34
N ALA A 317 16.51 18.83 1.95
CA ALA A 317 15.37 18.38 1.17
C ALA A 317 14.03 18.56 1.93
N ILE A 318 13.96 18.12 3.20
CA ILE A 318 12.75 18.27 4.01
C ILE A 318 12.48 19.76 4.33
N ALA A 319 13.50 20.56 4.62
CA ALA A 319 13.35 21.99 4.85
C ALA A 319 12.78 22.73 3.62
N ALA A 320 13.15 22.32 2.40
CA ALA A 320 12.59 22.88 1.18
C ALA A 320 11.08 22.60 1.05
N LEU A 321 10.61 21.39 1.43
CA LEU A 321 9.19 21.08 1.46
C LEU A 321 8.44 21.90 2.49
N VAL A 322 8.97 21.99 3.72
CA VAL A 322 8.37 22.80 4.80
C VAL A 322 8.23 24.25 4.35
N LYS A 323 9.32 24.84 3.84
CA LYS A 323 9.32 26.23 3.32
C LYS A 323 8.29 26.41 2.19
N TYR A 324 8.23 25.50 1.23
CA TYR A 324 7.27 25.57 0.12
C TYR A 324 5.83 25.58 0.64
N LEU A 325 5.49 24.70 1.58
CA LEU A 325 4.14 24.63 2.15
C LEU A 325 3.79 25.90 2.92
N GLU A 326 4.71 26.44 3.73
CA GLU A 326 4.51 27.67 4.50
C GLU A 326 4.34 28.89 3.57
N ASP A 327 5.21 29.06 2.59
CA ASP A 327 5.17 30.16 1.62
C ASP A 327 3.84 30.16 0.80
N ASN A 328 3.23 29.00 0.59
CA ASN A 328 1.96 28.84 -0.12
C ASN A 328 0.75 28.66 0.80
N SER A 329 0.89 28.79 2.12
CA SER A 329 -0.17 28.60 3.11
C SER A 329 -0.86 27.24 2.99
N LEU A 330 -0.10 26.19 2.69
CA LEU A 330 -0.56 24.80 2.59
C LEU A 330 -0.28 24.05 3.89
N THR A 331 -1.21 23.22 4.33
CA THR A 331 -1.10 22.38 5.52
C THR A 331 -0.67 20.95 5.23
N GLU A 332 -0.68 20.57 3.94
CA GLU A 332 -0.39 19.22 3.49
C GLU A 332 0.40 19.23 2.18
N LEU A 333 1.37 18.34 2.07
CA LEU A 333 2.04 17.98 0.82
C LEU A 333 1.20 16.93 0.10
N LYS A 334 0.87 17.18 -1.19
CA LYS A 334 0.16 16.24 -2.07
C LYS A 334 0.96 16.04 -3.35
N VAL A 335 1.57 14.88 -3.49
CA VAL A 335 2.35 14.49 -4.66
C VAL A 335 2.18 13.00 -4.95
N GLY A 336 2.65 12.53 -6.09
CA GLY A 336 2.65 11.11 -6.43
C GLY A 336 4.04 10.49 -6.37
N THR A 337 4.08 9.18 -6.24
CA THR A 337 5.34 8.43 -6.34
C THR A 337 5.20 7.21 -7.25
N ARG A 338 6.23 6.97 -8.04
CA ARG A 338 6.50 5.72 -8.75
C ARG A 338 7.76 5.04 -8.22
N ILE A 339 8.31 5.54 -7.10
CA ILE A 339 9.60 5.09 -6.59
C ILE A 339 9.69 3.56 -6.52
N ILE A 340 10.76 3.00 -7.05
CA ILE A 340 11.14 1.61 -6.85
C ILE A 340 12.36 1.57 -5.93
N ILE A 341 12.30 0.70 -4.93
CA ILE A 341 13.39 0.52 -3.97
C ILE A 341 13.99 -0.86 -4.22
N VAL A 342 15.24 -0.89 -4.67
CA VAL A 342 15.97 -2.11 -5.02
C VAL A 342 17.37 -2.08 -4.40
N PRO A 343 18.11 -3.17 -4.31
CA PRO A 343 19.50 -3.20 -3.82
C PRO A 343 20.36 -2.11 -4.44
N GLY A 344 21.11 -1.41 -3.59
CA GLY A 344 21.85 -0.20 -3.94
C GLY A 344 21.11 1.11 -3.65
N PHE A 345 19.86 1.04 -3.18
CA PHE A 345 19.11 2.22 -2.73
C PHE A 345 19.75 2.82 -1.46
N LYS A 346 19.88 4.14 -1.44
CA LYS A 346 20.37 4.88 -0.26
C LYS A 346 19.17 5.38 0.55
N PHE A 347 18.85 4.70 1.64
CA PHE A 347 17.79 5.14 2.54
C PHE A 347 18.17 6.46 3.21
N ARG A 348 17.23 7.41 3.25
CA ARG A 348 17.42 8.78 3.73
C ARG A 348 16.70 9.06 5.05
N LEU A 349 15.57 8.42 5.25
CA LEU A 349 14.68 8.68 6.38
C LEU A 349 14.47 7.45 7.26
N VAL A 350 14.23 6.27 6.66
CA VAL A 350 13.79 5.09 7.42
C VAL A 350 14.97 4.35 8.06
N ASP A 351 14.92 4.15 9.38
CA ASP A 351 15.91 3.42 10.17
C ASP A 351 15.46 2.00 10.52
N VAL A 352 14.15 1.80 10.73
CA VAL A 352 13.57 0.51 11.15
C VAL A 352 12.31 0.24 10.33
N LEU A 353 12.13 -1.00 9.92
CA LEU A 353 10.97 -1.43 9.14
C LEU A 353 10.23 -2.56 9.85
N VAL A 354 8.92 -2.36 10.07
CA VAL A 354 7.99 -3.42 10.46
C VAL A 354 7.23 -3.85 9.21
N THR A 355 7.35 -5.12 8.80
CA THR A 355 6.70 -5.61 7.57
C THR A 355 6.35 -7.09 7.65
N ASN A 356 5.47 -7.55 6.75
CA ASN A 356 5.19 -8.96 6.55
C ASN A 356 6.24 -9.62 5.65
N PHE A 357 6.19 -10.94 5.50
CA PHE A 357 6.92 -11.66 4.47
C PHE A 357 6.21 -11.52 3.13
N HIS A 358 6.96 -11.29 2.06
CA HIS A 358 6.45 -10.96 0.73
C HIS A 358 6.58 -12.11 -0.24
N GLN A 359 5.80 -12.07 -1.33
CA GLN A 359 5.89 -13.07 -2.41
C GLN A 359 7.28 -13.09 -3.04
N PRO A 360 7.74 -14.27 -3.52
CA PRO A 360 8.91 -14.35 -4.38
C PRO A 360 8.70 -13.51 -5.66
N GLU A 361 9.79 -13.04 -6.23
CA GLU A 361 9.80 -12.28 -7.49
C GLU A 361 8.92 -11.02 -7.47
N SER A 362 8.75 -10.38 -6.30
CA SER A 362 7.98 -9.15 -6.14
C SER A 362 8.89 -7.93 -5.90
N THR A 363 8.38 -6.73 -6.23
CA THR A 363 9.09 -5.48 -5.90
C THR A 363 9.26 -5.29 -4.39
N LEU A 364 8.44 -5.96 -3.57
CA LEU A 364 8.49 -5.85 -2.12
C LEU A 364 9.66 -6.61 -1.51
N ILE A 365 10.01 -7.78 -2.06
CA ILE A 365 11.22 -8.50 -1.60
C ILE A 365 12.50 -7.77 -2.01
N LEU A 366 12.47 -7.05 -3.16
CA LEU A 366 13.58 -6.16 -3.57
C LEU A 366 13.80 -5.04 -2.55
N LEU A 367 12.70 -4.43 -2.06
CA LEU A 367 12.76 -3.40 -1.03
C LEU A 367 13.34 -3.95 0.28
N VAL A 368 12.85 -5.12 0.74
CA VAL A 368 13.40 -5.78 1.93
C VAL A 368 14.88 -6.08 1.75
N SER A 369 15.29 -6.64 0.60
CA SER A 369 16.68 -6.91 0.29
C SER A 369 17.55 -5.65 0.33
N ALA A 370 17.06 -4.54 -0.24
CA ALA A 370 17.74 -3.25 -0.18
C ALA A 370 17.91 -2.77 1.27
N PHE A 371 16.87 -2.95 2.09
CA PHE A 371 16.84 -2.46 3.48
C PHE A 371 17.82 -3.20 4.39
N VAL A 372 17.97 -4.51 4.22
CA VAL A 372 18.83 -5.35 5.05
C VAL A 372 20.22 -5.60 4.42
N GLY A 373 20.61 -4.80 3.42
CA GLY A 373 21.95 -4.91 2.82
C GLY A 373 22.22 -6.23 2.07
N GLY A 374 21.18 -6.88 1.55
CA GLY A 374 21.29 -8.14 0.80
C GLY A 374 20.99 -9.40 1.60
N ASP A 375 20.88 -9.32 2.92
CA ASP A 375 20.70 -10.49 3.82
C ASP A 375 19.27 -11.07 3.84
N TRP A 376 18.45 -10.71 2.87
CA TRP A 376 17.05 -11.16 2.83
C TRP A 376 16.90 -12.69 2.83
N ARG A 377 17.83 -13.43 2.20
CA ARG A 377 17.81 -14.91 2.19
C ARG A 377 17.92 -15.48 3.60
N THR A 378 18.84 -14.98 4.40
CA THR A 378 19.00 -15.39 5.81
C THR A 378 17.69 -15.24 6.59
N ILE A 379 16.96 -14.14 6.36
CA ILE A 379 15.68 -13.85 7.01
C ILE A 379 14.58 -14.83 6.53
N TYR A 380 14.46 -15.01 5.22
CA TYR A 380 13.40 -15.83 4.63
C TYR A 380 13.65 -17.34 4.82
N ASP A 381 14.90 -17.81 4.74
CA ASP A 381 15.26 -19.20 5.02
C ASP A 381 15.01 -19.55 6.49
N TYR A 382 15.32 -18.61 7.41
CA TYR A 382 14.96 -18.76 8.81
C TYR A 382 13.45 -18.88 8.99
N ALA A 383 12.67 -17.97 8.42
CA ALA A 383 11.23 -17.95 8.52
C ALA A 383 10.58 -19.25 7.99
N LEU A 384 11.06 -19.74 6.83
CA LEU A 384 10.58 -21.01 6.25
C LEU A 384 10.89 -22.21 7.13
N SER A 385 12.07 -22.26 7.75
CA SER A 385 12.50 -23.38 8.60
C SER A 385 11.94 -23.35 10.01
N HIS A 386 11.35 -22.22 10.45
CA HIS A 386 10.81 -22.02 11.81
C HIS A 386 9.29 -21.78 11.83
N ASP A 387 8.57 -22.32 10.87
CA ASP A 387 7.10 -22.32 10.83
C ASP A 387 6.45 -20.92 10.86
N PHE A 388 7.10 -19.91 10.28
CA PHE A 388 6.46 -18.63 10.04
C PHE A 388 5.42 -18.75 8.93
N ARG A 389 4.36 -17.97 9.05
CA ARG A 389 3.31 -17.83 8.06
C ARG A 389 3.58 -16.59 7.20
N PHE A 390 3.23 -16.64 5.96
CA PHE A 390 3.59 -15.65 4.96
C PHE A 390 2.41 -14.82 4.48
N LEU A 391 2.71 -13.68 3.88
CA LEU A 391 1.83 -12.73 3.21
C LEU A 391 0.88 -11.99 4.15
N SER A 392 -0.28 -11.51 3.66
CA SER A 392 -1.13 -10.51 4.31
C SER A 392 -1.58 -10.85 5.72
N TYR A 393 -1.99 -12.09 5.96
CA TYR A 393 -2.43 -12.58 7.27
C TYR A 393 -1.35 -13.40 8.00
N GLY A 394 -0.15 -13.41 7.43
CA GLY A 394 1.00 -14.13 7.95
C GLY A 394 1.59 -13.51 9.21
N ASP A 395 2.84 -13.79 9.43
CA ASP A 395 3.63 -13.27 10.55
C ASP A 395 4.43 -12.05 10.10
N SER A 396 5.11 -11.40 11.00
CA SER A 396 5.74 -10.10 10.77
C SER A 396 7.24 -10.15 11.02
N SER A 397 7.94 -9.15 10.53
CA SER A 397 9.36 -8.93 10.77
C SER A 397 9.62 -7.50 11.24
N LEU A 398 10.57 -7.33 12.16
CA LEU A 398 11.14 -6.08 12.63
C LEU A 398 12.59 -6.03 12.15
N LEU A 399 12.84 -5.22 11.15
CA LEU A 399 14.10 -5.13 10.45
C LEU A 399 14.82 -3.83 10.80
N PHE A 400 16.05 -3.93 11.26
CA PHE A 400 16.93 -2.78 11.45
C PHE A 400 17.80 -2.62 10.20
N ARG A 401 17.93 -1.38 9.74
CA ARG A 401 18.74 -1.09 8.57
C ARG A 401 20.21 -1.43 8.85
N ASN A 402 20.83 -2.20 7.96
CA ASN A 402 22.26 -2.37 7.96
C ASN A 402 22.93 -1.06 7.48
N CYS A 403 23.86 -0.52 8.26
CA CYS A 403 24.63 0.69 7.95
C CYS A 403 25.77 0.39 6.96
#